data_20d2df8b0ac8c58fce37c4d1a050132b
#
_entry.id   20d2df8b0ac8c58fce37c4d1a050132b
#
_cell.length_a   1.000
_cell.length_b   1.000
_cell.length_c   1.000
_cell.angle_alpha   90.00
_cell.angle_beta   90.00
_cell.angle_gamma   90.00
#
_symmetry.space_group_name_H-M   'P 1'
#
loop_
_entity.id
_entity.type
_entity.pdbx_description
1 polymer ?
#
loop_
_entity_poly.entity_id
_entity_poly.type
_entity_poly.pdbx_seq_one_letter_code
_entity_poly.pdbx_strand_id
1 'polypeptide(L)'
;MFQQLQKYQWIIVLLIATIGGGLCMDAGHEWGDDFAMYLHQAQCWIDGGMHSLLSTNKLCMDESDGLVGPYLYPQGYPLFLSFFMRFFGLLGVQGLSLIYCLKWANYGLFLIVLVAYLRWLNRVFDGHWGKIFLAFVLVAWHPKIWEAADRLTSDLWFAGLVILFFQTLGTPFKGWISKSLTLSLLVFVATATRSNGIFLIGAWFVWEWLDYRKTESVDNRVVSLMMGTMAGLFALYADAGNGSNHWQLLKEIDAKTIVHNFGVYLEMAGSYPYWHLATLLKLLVHPLLWLAVLVFWVLVVLGFKTHNSEKWAMGVFVLLNFGLYIVWPSVQGMRFLFTLLPFLMVFFVGGLGVSWTRAGLPWLNRQSWIPEGMKSVKFVVGLAAAVVLVQGTMTSVFYTRLDTNQAFSKDIQGVYDFVDGQVPIDGRISFHKPRLMCYVTGLETYKIATDYGKETVGMDESVSGGLGLNAAIKKLRANQIDYWVLSKEQLARKEKPSLPIVFENKGFVVYAVAENQGSLTDSVKVD
;
A
#
# COMPACT_ATOMS: atom_id res chain seq x y z
N MET A 1 8.98 -9.72 39.25
CA MET A 1 7.75 -9.16 38.67
C MET A 1 7.99 -8.42 37.36
N PHE A 2 8.91 -7.43 37.25
CA PHE A 2 9.19 -6.70 36.01
C PHE A 2 9.72 -7.58 34.87
N GLN A 3 10.64 -8.51 35.12
CA GLN A 3 11.15 -9.43 34.08
C GLN A 3 10.09 -10.44 33.59
N GLN A 4 9.16 -10.85 34.44
CA GLN A 4 8.03 -11.70 34.03
C GLN A 4 7.01 -10.93 33.22
N LEU A 5 6.70 -9.67 33.54
CA LEU A 5 5.86 -8.81 32.70
C LEU A 5 6.49 -8.59 31.32
N GLN A 6 7.82 -8.48 31.21
CA GLN A 6 8.52 -8.40 29.95
C GLN A 6 8.24 -9.60 29.01
N LYS A 7 8.10 -10.80 29.60
CA LYS A 7 7.80 -12.03 28.85
C LYS A 7 6.38 -12.05 28.24
N TYR A 8 5.41 -11.41 28.92
CA TYR A 8 4.00 -11.39 28.51
C TYR A 8 3.58 -10.13 27.76
N GLN A 9 4.40 -9.07 27.78
CA GLN A 9 4.11 -7.79 27.11
C GLN A 9 3.91 -7.97 25.60
N TRP A 10 4.68 -8.85 24.96
CA TRP A 10 4.56 -9.19 23.55
C TRP A 10 3.22 -9.80 23.21
N ILE A 11 2.72 -10.68 24.06
CA ILE A 11 1.42 -11.33 23.88
C ILE A 11 0.32 -10.29 24.00
N ILE A 12 0.42 -9.37 24.95
CA ILE A 12 -0.58 -8.29 25.15
C ILE A 12 -0.60 -7.36 23.95
N VAL A 13 0.56 -6.93 23.45
CA VAL A 13 0.63 -6.03 22.29
C VAL A 13 0.13 -6.71 21.01
N LEU A 14 0.48 -7.98 20.81
CA LEU A 14 -0.05 -8.77 19.69
C LEU A 14 -1.56 -9.00 19.82
N LEU A 15 -2.07 -9.32 21.01
CA LEU A 15 -3.51 -9.46 21.25
C LEU A 15 -4.25 -8.15 20.93
N ILE A 16 -3.73 -7.02 21.39
CA ILE A 16 -4.32 -5.72 21.11
C ILE A 16 -4.32 -5.44 19.60
N ALA A 17 -3.19 -5.66 18.91
CA ALA A 17 -3.08 -5.50 17.47
C ALA A 17 -4.03 -6.47 16.72
N THR A 18 -4.14 -7.72 17.19
CA THR A 18 -5.03 -8.73 16.62
C THR A 18 -6.50 -8.34 16.79
N ILE A 19 -6.91 -7.93 17.99
CA ILE A 19 -8.29 -7.53 18.25
C ILE A 19 -8.64 -6.27 17.45
N GLY A 20 -7.77 -5.25 17.49
CA GLY A 20 -7.99 -3.99 16.78
C GLY A 20 -8.09 -4.18 15.26
N GLY A 21 -7.13 -4.91 14.69
CA GLY A 21 -7.14 -5.20 13.25
C GLY A 21 -8.32 -6.09 12.85
N GLY A 22 -8.63 -7.13 13.64
CA GLY A 22 -9.77 -8.00 13.37
C GLY A 22 -11.13 -7.28 13.38
N LEU A 23 -11.26 -6.20 14.15
CA LEU A 23 -12.47 -5.36 14.16
C LEU A 23 -12.63 -4.53 12.87
N CYS A 24 -11.56 -4.32 12.11
CA CYS A 24 -11.59 -3.56 10.86
C CYS A 24 -11.86 -4.44 9.62
N MET A 25 -11.88 -5.78 9.75
CA MET A 25 -12.11 -6.68 8.62
C MET A 25 -13.57 -6.68 8.19
N ASP A 26 -13.84 -6.35 6.95
CA ASP A 26 -15.16 -6.42 6.34
C ASP A 26 -15.26 -7.54 5.28
N ALA A 27 -16.48 -7.86 4.85
CA ALA A 27 -16.74 -8.92 3.87
C ALA A 27 -16.52 -8.48 2.41
N GLY A 28 -16.31 -7.19 2.15
CA GLY A 28 -16.18 -6.64 0.82
C GLY A 28 -14.79 -6.09 0.51
N HIS A 29 -14.73 -5.25 -0.51
CA HIS A 29 -13.53 -4.52 -0.87
C HIS A 29 -13.91 -3.13 -1.38
N GLU A 30 -13.05 -2.14 -1.13
CA GLU A 30 -13.20 -0.82 -1.73
C GLU A 30 -12.93 -0.84 -3.25
N TRP A 31 -13.16 0.29 -3.92
CA TRP A 31 -12.93 0.44 -5.36
C TRP A 31 -11.49 0.26 -5.84
N GLY A 32 -10.55 -0.18 -5.02
CA GLY A 32 -9.15 -0.36 -5.43
C GLY A 32 -9.01 -1.31 -6.62
N ASP A 33 -8.61 -0.80 -7.77
CA ASP A 33 -8.50 -1.56 -9.03
C ASP A 33 -7.35 -2.59 -9.00
N ASP A 34 -6.36 -2.35 -8.15
CA ASP A 34 -5.16 -3.19 -8.04
C ASP A 34 -5.48 -4.60 -7.53
N PHE A 35 -6.42 -4.73 -6.57
CA PHE A 35 -6.75 -6.04 -6.00
C PHE A 35 -7.36 -6.97 -7.06
N ALA A 36 -8.20 -6.43 -7.94
CA ALA A 36 -8.81 -7.18 -9.03
C ALA A 36 -7.74 -7.74 -9.97
N MET A 37 -6.71 -6.95 -10.28
CA MET A 37 -5.58 -7.42 -11.09
C MET A 37 -4.77 -8.51 -10.37
N TYR A 38 -4.50 -8.37 -9.07
CA TYR A 38 -3.84 -9.42 -8.30
C TYR A 38 -4.63 -10.72 -8.29
N LEU A 39 -5.97 -10.64 -8.13
CA LEU A 39 -6.84 -11.83 -8.18
C LEU A 39 -6.87 -12.46 -9.57
N HIS A 40 -6.97 -11.64 -10.62
CA HIS A 40 -6.98 -12.14 -12.00
C HIS A 40 -5.65 -12.84 -12.36
N GLN A 41 -4.51 -12.23 -12.00
CA GLN A 41 -3.21 -12.87 -12.15
C GLN A 41 -3.09 -14.15 -11.32
N ALA A 42 -3.62 -14.17 -10.09
CA ALA A 42 -3.64 -15.36 -9.25
C ALA A 42 -4.49 -16.48 -9.86
N GLN A 43 -5.63 -16.15 -10.45
CA GLN A 43 -6.46 -17.10 -11.19
C GLN A 43 -5.70 -17.67 -12.41
N CYS A 44 -5.00 -16.82 -13.16
CA CYS A 44 -4.16 -17.27 -14.28
C CYS A 44 -3.01 -18.21 -13.85
N TRP A 45 -2.51 -18.11 -12.61
CA TRP A 45 -1.56 -19.08 -12.05
C TRP A 45 -2.19 -20.45 -11.79
N ILE A 46 -3.49 -20.50 -11.55
CA ILE A 46 -4.24 -21.75 -11.29
C ILE A 46 -4.63 -22.43 -12.60
N ASP A 47 -5.19 -21.65 -13.53
CA ASP A 47 -5.87 -22.17 -14.72
C ASP A 47 -5.05 -22.00 -16.01
N GLY A 48 -3.95 -21.26 -15.96
CA GLY A 48 -3.23 -20.77 -17.13
C GLY A 48 -3.82 -19.45 -17.64
N GLY A 49 -3.39 -19.02 -18.84
CA GLY A 49 -3.98 -17.83 -19.48
C GLY A 49 -3.27 -16.50 -19.19
N MET A 50 -2.12 -16.49 -18.54
CA MET A 50 -1.37 -15.25 -18.26
C MET A 50 -1.05 -14.44 -19.52
N HIS A 51 -0.79 -15.12 -20.64
CA HIS A 51 -0.52 -14.44 -21.91
C HIS A 51 -1.79 -13.77 -22.49
N SER A 52 -2.94 -14.43 -22.37
CA SER A 52 -4.23 -13.84 -22.75
C SER A 52 -4.55 -12.62 -21.88
N LEU A 53 -4.38 -12.72 -20.56
CA LEU A 53 -4.57 -11.61 -19.63
C LEU A 53 -3.67 -10.42 -19.98
N LEU A 54 -2.40 -10.66 -20.32
CA LEU A 54 -1.47 -9.61 -20.72
C LEU A 54 -1.95 -8.91 -22.01
N SER A 55 -2.38 -9.66 -23.02
CA SER A 55 -2.84 -9.09 -24.29
C SER A 55 -4.12 -8.27 -24.10
N THR A 56 -5.10 -8.78 -23.36
CA THR A 56 -6.33 -8.04 -23.02
C THR A 56 -6.05 -6.78 -22.23
N ASN A 57 -5.22 -6.86 -21.17
CA ASN A 57 -4.87 -5.69 -20.37
C ASN A 57 -4.11 -4.64 -21.18
N LYS A 58 -3.20 -5.06 -22.05
CA LYS A 58 -2.49 -4.14 -22.93
C LYS A 58 -3.46 -3.39 -23.84
N LEU A 59 -4.37 -4.09 -24.49
CA LEU A 59 -5.39 -3.48 -25.34
C LEU A 59 -6.26 -2.49 -24.54
N CYS A 60 -6.84 -2.96 -23.43
CA CYS A 60 -7.73 -2.13 -22.61
C CYS A 60 -7.04 -0.89 -22.03
N MET A 61 -5.74 -0.97 -21.69
CA MET A 61 -5.02 0.17 -21.13
C MET A 61 -4.51 1.14 -22.19
N ASP A 62 -4.04 0.63 -23.33
CA ASP A 62 -3.54 1.47 -24.42
C ASP A 62 -4.67 2.33 -25.05
N GLU A 63 -5.90 1.81 -25.02
CA GLU A 63 -7.10 2.53 -25.48
C GLU A 63 -7.79 3.35 -24.37
N SER A 64 -7.40 3.19 -23.11
CA SER A 64 -7.95 3.92 -21.98
C SER A 64 -7.31 5.30 -21.81
N ASP A 65 -8.07 6.24 -21.23
CA ASP A 65 -7.59 7.56 -20.88
C ASP A 65 -6.90 7.57 -19.50
N GLY A 66 -5.74 8.20 -19.47
CA GLY A 66 -4.97 8.39 -18.25
C GLY A 66 -4.32 7.11 -17.73
N LEU A 67 -3.71 7.23 -16.56
CA LEU A 67 -2.97 6.15 -15.96
C LEU A 67 -3.94 5.11 -15.35
N VAL A 68 -3.99 3.91 -15.92
CA VAL A 68 -4.72 2.76 -15.35
C VAL A 68 -3.79 1.88 -14.50
N GLY A 69 -2.48 1.96 -14.71
CA GLY A 69 -1.43 1.21 -14.00
C GLY A 69 -0.63 0.29 -14.94
N PRO A 70 0.17 -0.63 -14.43
CA PRO A 70 0.95 -1.55 -15.25
C PRO A 70 0.07 -2.61 -15.92
N TYR A 71 0.50 -3.16 -17.05
CA TYR A 71 -0.21 -4.25 -17.72
C TYR A 71 -0.33 -5.49 -16.84
N LEU A 72 0.72 -5.83 -16.10
CA LEU A 72 0.73 -6.85 -15.04
C LEU A 72 1.53 -6.34 -13.85
N TYR A 73 1.16 -6.80 -12.66
CA TYR A 73 1.96 -6.61 -11.46
C TYR A 73 3.04 -7.69 -11.32
N PRO A 74 4.12 -7.42 -10.56
CA PRO A 74 5.09 -8.45 -10.21
C PRO A 74 4.44 -9.69 -9.60
N GLN A 75 4.91 -10.88 -9.99
CA GLN A 75 4.19 -12.14 -9.80
C GLN A 75 4.20 -12.69 -8.37
N GLY A 76 5.06 -12.17 -7.48
CA GLY A 76 5.21 -12.74 -6.13
C GLY A 76 3.95 -12.70 -5.28
N TYR A 77 3.21 -11.60 -5.30
CA TYR A 77 1.96 -11.50 -4.55
C TYR A 77 0.80 -12.25 -5.21
N PRO A 78 0.58 -12.17 -6.53
CA PRO A 78 -0.37 -13.06 -7.22
C PRO A 78 -0.12 -14.54 -6.97
N LEU A 79 1.14 -14.99 -6.97
CA LEU A 79 1.49 -16.37 -6.65
C LEU A 79 1.13 -16.76 -5.21
N PHE A 80 1.36 -15.85 -4.25
CA PHE A 80 0.91 -16.04 -2.88
C PHE A 80 -0.62 -16.17 -2.81
N LEU A 81 -1.37 -15.31 -3.48
CA LEU A 81 -2.83 -15.38 -3.52
C LEU A 81 -3.32 -16.68 -4.20
N SER A 82 -2.69 -17.13 -5.29
CA SER A 82 -3.08 -18.33 -6.00
C SER A 82 -3.01 -19.59 -5.13
N PHE A 83 -2.02 -19.65 -4.22
CA PHE A 83 -1.93 -20.74 -3.25
C PHE A 83 -3.16 -20.78 -2.34
N PHE A 84 -3.57 -19.63 -1.77
CA PHE A 84 -4.76 -19.58 -0.91
C PHE A 84 -6.06 -19.72 -1.69
N MET A 85 -6.17 -19.17 -2.90
CA MET A 85 -7.34 -19.38 -3.76
C MET A 85 -7.54 -20.86 -4.06
N ARG A 86 -6.47 -21.59 -4.39
CA ARG A 86 -6.52 -23.04 -4.60
C ARG A 86 -6.91 -23.78 -3.32
N PHE A 87 -6.31 -23.41 -2.19
CA PHE A 87 -6.63 -24.03 -0.90
C PHE A 87 -8.11 -23.83 -0.51
N PHE A 88 -8.62 -22.61 -0.57
CA PHE A 88 -10.03 -22.32 -0.27
C PHE A 88 -10.99 -22.89 -1.32
N GLY A 89 -10.59 -22.92 -2.59
CA GLY A 89 -11.35 -23.57 -3.66
C GLY A 89 -11.54 -25.07 -3.41
N LEU A 90 -10.54 -25.78 -2.90
CA LEU A 90 -10.66 -27.17 -2.47
C LEU A 90 -11.66 -27.36 -1.32
N LEU A 91 -11.90 -26.32 -0.52
CA LEU A 91 -12.93 -26.30 0.54
C LEU A 91 -14.31 -25.85 0.04
N GLY A 92 -14.47 -25.62 -1.27
CA GLY A 92 -15.73 -25.18 -1.87
C GLY A 92 -16.04 -23.68 -1.68
N VAL A 93 -15.07 -22.87 -1.23
CA VAL A 93 -15.25 -21.44 -1.01
C VAL A 93 -15.11 -20.70 -2.33
N GLN A 94 -16.12 -19.88 -2.71
CA GLN A 94 -16.18 -19.16 -3.97
C GLN A 94 -16.74 -17.73 -3.80
N GLY A 95 -16.64 -16.90 -4.84
CA GLY A 95 -17.23 -15.55 -4.89
C GLY A 95 -16.73 -14.64 -3.76
N LEU A 96 -17.65 -13.89 -3.17
CA LEU A 96 -17.34 -12.95 -2.07
C LEU A 96 -16.74 -13.65 -0.84
N SER A 97 -17.16 -14.87 -0.53
CA SER A 97 -16.60 -15.64 0.57
C SER A 97 -15.13 -15.95 0.36
N LEU A 98 -14.71 -16.18 -0.90
CA LEU A 98 -13.29 -16.36 -1.23
C LEU A 98 -12.49 -15.08 -0.95
N ILE A 99 -12.99 -13.92 -1.39
CA ILE A 99 -12.35 -12.62 -1.14
C ILE A 99 -12.17 -12.39 0.37
N TYR A 100 -13.21 -12.66 1.14
CA TYR A 100 -13.17 -12.54 2.61
C TYR A 100 -12.13 -13.49 3.24
N CYS A 101 -12.07 -14.75 2.79
CA CYS A 101 -11.06 -15.70 3.24
C CYS A 101 -9.62 -15.27 2.87
N LEU A 102 -9.43 -14.70 1.67
CA LEU A 102 -8.13 -14.16 1.23
C LEU A 102 -7.70 -12.96 2.07
N LYS A 103 -8.63 -12.07 2.44
CA LYS A 103 -8.36 -10.97 3.37
C LYS A 103 -7.90 -11.49 4.73
N TRP A 104 -8.53 -12.54 5.27
CA TRP A 104 -8.09 -13.19 6.51
C TRP A 104 -6.72 -13.85 6.38
N ALA A 105 -6.40 -14.45 5.23
CA ALA A 105 -5.06 -14.97 4.97
C ALA A 105 -4.01 -13.84 4.95
N ASN A 106 -4.33 -12.71 4.29
CA ASN A 106 -3.49 -11.51 4.27
C ASN A 106 -3.32 -10.92 5.67
N TYR A 107 -4.38 -10.92 6.48
CA TYR A 107 -4.33 -10.47 7.87
C TYR A 107 -3.48 -11.40 8.76
N GLY A 108 -3.59 -12.72 8.58
CA GLY A 108 -2.72 -13.69 9.24
C GLY A 108 -1.24 -13.43 8.95
N LEU A 109 -0.93 -13.12 7.69
CA LEU A 109 0.40 -12.69 7.28
C LEU A 109 0.84 -11.39 7.96
N PHE A 110 -0.05 -10.41 8.06
CA PHE A 110 0.24 -9.16 8.79
C PHE A 110 0.65 -9.42 10.24
N LEU A 111 -0.01 -10.35 10.93
CA LEU A 111 0.38 -10.74 12.29
C LEU A 111 1.79 -11.34 12.35
N ILE A 112 2.16 -12.17 11.37
CA ILE A 112 3.52 -12.71 11.25
C ILE A 112 4.53 -11.58 11.05
N VAL A 113 4.22 -10.60 10.21
CA VAL A 113 5.04 -9.41 9.99
C VAL A 113 5.21 -8.61 11.29
N LEU A 114 4.15 -8.43 12.07
CA LEU A 114 4.23 -7.75 13.38
C LEU A 114 5.16 -8.49 14.36
N VAL A 115 5.11 -9.83 14.40
CA VAL A 115 6.04 -10.62 15.23
C VAL A 115 7.48 -10.42 14.77
N ALA A 116 7.73 -10.47 13.46
CA ALA A 116 9.05 -10.23 12.90
C ALA A 116 9.54 -8.81 13.22
N TYR A 117 8.66 -7.82 13.10
CA TYR A 117 8.94 -6.42 13.42
C TYR A 117 9.33 -6.23 14.89
N LEU A 118 8.58 -6.83 15.81
CA LEU A 118 8.91 -6.81 17.23
C LEU A 118 10.29 -7.39 17.54
N ARG A 119 10.60 -8.55 16.95
CA ARG A 119 11.91 -9.20 17.13
C ARG A 119 13.04 -8.32 16.61
N TRP A 120 12.81 -7.71 15.45
CA TRP A 120 13.76 -6.78 14.84
C TRP A 120 13.96 -5.53 15.71
N LEU A 121 12.87 -4.90 16.20
CA LEU A 121 12.95 -3.76 17.12
C LEU A 121 13.70 -4.08 18.41
N ASN A 122 13.50 -5.28 18.97
CA ASN A 122 14.20 -5.72 20.18
C ASN A 122 15.73 -5.72 19.96
N ARG A 123 16.18 -6.13 18.78
CA ARG A 123 17.61 -6.08 18.43
C ARG A 123 18.08 -4.64 18.19
N VAL A 124 17.34 -3.86 17.39
CA VAL A 124 17.74 -2.49 17.02
C VAL A 124 17.84 -1.56 18.23
N PHE A 125 17.01 -1.76 19.23
CA PHE A 125 16.98 -0.97 20.46
C PHE A 125 17.63 -1.64 21.68
N ASP A 126 18.41 -2.73 21.47
CA ASP A 126 19.13 -3.44 22.54
C ASP A 126 18.24 -3.78 23.74
N GLY A 127 17.02 -4.21 23.52
CA GLY A 127 16.07 -4.55 24.57
C GLY A 127 15.45 -3.36 25.33
N HIS A 128 15.69 -2.11 24.89
CA HIS A 128 15.10 -0.92 25.51
C HIS A 128 13.59 -0.86 25.31
N TRP A 129 12.85 -1.46 26.23
CA TRP A 129 11.41 -1.69 26.14
C TRP A 129 10.59 -0.45 25.73
N GLY A 130 10.82 0.70 26.34
CA GLY A 130 10.06 1.92 26.03
C GLY A 130 10.18 2.35 24.57
N LYS A 131 11.39 2.24 23.99
CA LYS A 131 11.62 2.55 22.57
C LYS A 131 10.95 1.51 21.67
N ILE A 132 11.08 0.23 22.02
CA ILE A 132 10.48 -0.89 21.30
C ILE A 132 8.96 -0.72 21.26
N PHE A 133 8.34 -0.51 22.42
CA PHE A 133 6.89 -0.36 22.56
C PHE A 133 6.38 0.84 21.75
N LEU A 134 7.02 2.00 21.87
CA LEU A 134 6.62 3.19 21.12
C LEU A 134 6.75 2.98 19.59
N ALA A 135 7.89 2.49 19.11
CA ALA A 135 8.09 2.22 17.70
C ALA A 135 7.09 1.17 17.17
N PHE A 136 6.80 0.15 17.96
CA PHE A 136 5.82 -0.88 17.60
C PHE A 136 4.41 -0.30 17.49
N VAL A 137 3.95 0.42 18.53
CA VAL A 137 2.59 0.97 18.56
C VAL A 137 2.38 2.00 17.46
N LEU A 138 3.38 2.84 17.17
CA LEU A 138 3.31 3.81 16.07
C LEU A 138 3.08 3.15 14.70
N VAL A 139 3.54 1.93 14.49
CA VAL A 139 3.31 1.18 13.24
C VAL A 139 2.08 0.27 13.37
N ALA A 140 2.08 -0.63 14.35
CA ALA A 140 1.08 -1.70 14.46
C ALA A 140 -0.33 -1.20 14.82
N TRP A 141 -0.44 -0.04 15.47
CA TRP A 141 -1.71 0.51 15.95
C TRP A 141 -2.21 1.69 15.10
N HIS A 142 -1.60 1.92 13.93
CA HIS A 142 -2.00 3.01 13.07
C HIS A 142 -3.17 2.62 12.15
N PRO A 143 -4.25 3.44 12.08
CA PRO A 143 -5.44 3.09 11.30
C PRO A 143 -5.16 2.79 9.83
N LYS A 144 -4.21 3.51 9.22
CA LYS A 144 -3.83 3.27 7.82
C LYS A 144 -3.14 1.93 7.59
N ILE A 145 -2.49 1.37 8.60
CA ILE A 145 -1.93 0.01 8.54
C ILE A 145 -3.06 -1.03 8.64
N TRP A 146 -4.08 -0.79 9.44
CA TRP A 146 -5.24 -1.68 9.52
C TRP A 146 -6.07 -1.65 8.24
N GLU A 147 -6.28 -0.47 7.69
CA GLU A 147 -6.90 -0.30 6.37
C GLU A 147 -6.11 -1.11 5.29
N ALA A 148 -4.77 -1.06 5.32
CA ALA A 148 -3.94 -1.86 4.42
C ALA A 148 -4.03 -3.37 4.71
N ALA A 149 -4.24 -3.78 5.96
CA ALA A 149 -4.39 -5.18 6.33
C ALA A 149 -5.73 -5.76 5.84
N ASP A 150 -6.77 -4.91 5.73
CA ASP A 150 -8.08 -5.28 5.19
C ASP A 150 -8.11 -5.29 3.65
N ARG A 151 -7.06 -4.85 2.96
CA ARG A 151 -6.98 -4.81 1.51
C ARG A 151 -6.13 -5.93 0.95
N LEU A 152 -6.53 -6.47 -0.20
CA LEU A 152 -5.73 -7.42 -0.96
C LEU A 152 -4.68 -6.68 -1.80
N THR A 153 -3.61 -6.22 -1.15
CA THR A 153 -2.50 -5.49 -1.77
C THR A 153 -1.16 -6.06 -1.34
N SER A 154 -0.15 -5.90 -2.21
CA SER A 154 1.21 -6.41 -1.96
C SER A 154 1.99 -5.62 -0.90
N ASP A 155 1.47 -4.49 -0.42
CA ASP A 155 2.21 -3.52 0.40
C ASP A 155 2.70 -4.10 1.73
N LEU A 156 1.81 -4.76 2.49
CA LEU A 156 2.17 -5.38 3.78
C LEU A 156 3.06 -6.60 3.62
N TRP A 157 2.82 -7.41 2.58
CA TRP A 157 3.67 -8.55 2.25
C TRP A 157 5.09 -8.08 1.96
N PHE A 158 5.22 -7.07 1.12
CA PHE A 158 6.51 -6.47 0.79
C PHE A 158 7.20 -5.86 2.03
N ALA A 159 6.48 -5.10 2.85
CA ALA A 159 7.03 -4.56 4.11
C ALA A 159 7.54 -5.66 5.03
N GLY A 160 6.83 -6.78 5.11
CA GLY A 160 7.26 -7.96 5.87
C GLY A 160 8.56 -8.58 5.36
N LEU A 161 8.68 -8.75 4.05
CA LEU A 161 9.91 -9.27 3.42
C LEU A 161 11.11 -8.35 3.67
N VAL A 162 10.89 -7.03 3.61
CA VAL A 162 11.93 -6.04 3.91
C VAL A 162 12.36 -6.10 5.38
N ILE A 163 11.42 -6.22 6.32
CA ILE A 163 11.73 -6.40 7.75
C ILE A 163 12.51 -7.68 7.99
N LEU A 164 12.10 -8.80 7.37
CA LEU A 164 12.81 -10.08 7.46
C LEU A 164 14.23 -9.99 6.87
N PHE A 165 14.40 -9.24 5.78
CA PHE A 165 15.73 -8.98 5.22
C PHE A 165 16.63 -8.27 6.23
N PHE A 166 16.19 -7.16 6.83
CA PHE A 166 16.99 -6.44 7.82
C PHE A 166 17.21 -7.24 9.10
N GLN A 167 16.22 -8.04 9.51
CA GLN A 167 16.38 -8.97 10.63
C GLN A 167 17.48 -9.99 10.31
N THR A 168 17.46 -10.58 9.13
CA THR A 168 18.47 -11.56 8.68
C THR A 168 19.85 -10.93 8.53
N LEU A 169 19.91 -9.73 7.97
CA LEU A 169 21.16 -8.97 7.76
C LEU A 169 21.93 -8.77 9.07
N GLY A 170 21.24 -8.42 10.16
CA GLY A 170 21.85 -8.20 11.46
C GLY A 170 21.94 -9.43 12.36
N THR A 171 21.44 -10.59 11.94
CA THR A 171 21.51 -11.83 12.75
C THR A 171 22.80 -12.59 12.44
N PRO A 172 23.50 -13.13 13.46
CA PRO A 172 24.63 -14.01 13.25
C PRO A 172 24.17 -15.35 12.66
N PHE A 173 24.86 -15.83 11.64
CA PHE A 173 24.63 -17.14 11.03
C PHE A 173 25.85 -18.03 11.25
N LYS A 174 25.65 -19.35 11.30
CA LYS A 174 26.73 -20.34 11.46
C LYS A 174 27.69 -20.38 10.24
N GLY A 175 27.22 -19.91 9.06
CA GLY A 175 28.02 -19.87 7.84
C GLY A 175 27.61 -18.73 6.91
N TRP A 176 28.58 -18.13 6.25
CA TRP A 176 28.34 -17.02 5.33
C TRP A 176 27.47 -17.42 4.12
N ILE A 177 27.64 -18.65 3.61
CA ILE A 177 26.84 -19.16 2.48
C ILE A 177 25.34 -19.20 2.81
N SER A 178 25.01 -19.76 3.98
CA SER A 178 23.62 -19.84 4.44
C SER A 178 22.99 -18.46 4.58
N LYS A 179 23.73 -17.49 5.13
CA LYS A 179 23.29 -16.10 5.24
C LYS A 179 23.07 -15.48 3.86
N SER A 180 24.02 -15.65 2.95
CA SER A 180 23.98 -15.09 1.60
C SER A 180 22.81 -15.65 0.79
N LEU A 181 22.59 -16.96 0.84
CA LEU A 181 21.45 -17.60 0.19
C LEU A 181 20.12 -17.08 0.73
N THR A 182 19.99 -16.94 2.05
CA THR A 182 18.76 -16.42 2.67
C THR A 182 18.51 -14.97 2.27
N LEU A 183 19.53 -14.12 2.31
CA LEU A 183 19.41 -12.72 1.88
C LEU A 183 19.09 -12.61 0.39
N SER A 184 19.75 -13.41 -0.46
CA SER A 184 19.47 -13.45 -1.91
C SER A 184 18.04 -13.91 -2.21
N LEU A 185 17.55 -14.92 -1.49
CA LEU A 185 16.15 -15.35 -1.61
C LEU A 185 15.18 -14.26 -1.19
N LEU A 186 15.48 -13.54 -0.11
CA LEU A 186 14.65 -12.42 0.34
C LEU A 186 14.66 -11.26 -0.66
N VAL A 187 15.80 -10.92 -1.25
CA VAL A 187 15.90 -9.94 -2.35
C VAL A 187 15.08 -10.39 -3.55
N PHE A 188 15.22 -11.66 -3.96
CA PHE A 188 14.44 -12.22 -5.07
C PHE A 188 12.93 -12.12 -4.83
N VAL A 189 12.44 -12.64 -3.70
CA VAL A 189 11.00 -12.66 -3.39
C VAL A 189 10.46 -11.24 -3.20
N ALA A 190 11.23 -10.35 -2.55
CA ALA A 190 10.84 -8.96 -2.38
C ALA A 190 10.73 -8.25 -3.75
N THR A 191 11.70 -8.44 -4.64
CA THR A 191 11.70 -7.85 -5.99
C THR A 191 10.60 -8.45 -6.86
N ALA A 192 10.37 -9.76 -6.77
CA ALA A 192 9.26 -10.44 -7.44
C ALA A 192 7.87 -10.01 -6.89
N THR A 193 7.81 -9.47 -5.68
CA THR A 193 6.59 -8.92 -5.08
C THR A 193 6.36 -7.46 -5.49
N ARG A 194 7.41 -6.66 -5.48
CA ARG A 194 7.43 -5.26 -5.92
C ARG A 194 8.80 -4.93 -6.47
N SER A 195 8.87 -4.38 -7.67
CA SER A 195 10.13 -4.12 -8.38
C SER A 195 11.13 -3.28 -7.58
N ASN A 196 10.65 -2.41 -6.65
CA ASN A 196 11.51 -1.65 -5.74
C ASN A 196 12.21 -2.49 -4.65
N GLY A 197 11.92 -3.78 -4.55
CA GLY A 197 12.67 -4.74 -3.72
C GLY A 197 14.15 -4.82 -4.11
N ILE A 198 14.51 -4.47 -5.36
CA ILE A 198 15.90 -4.37 -5.83
C ILE A 198 16.74 -3.40 -4.97
N PHE A 199 16.14 -2.40 -4.33
CA PHE A 199 16.85 -1.45 -3.48
C PHE A 199 17.43 -2.07 -2.19
N LEU A 200 17.01 -3.29 -1.83
CA LEU A 200 17.63 -4.06 -0.75
C LEU A 200 19.09 -4.38 -1.06
N ILE A 201 19.48 -4.48 -2.33
CA ILE A 201 20.88 -4.68 -2.74
C ILE A 201 21.73 -3.46 -2.34
N GLY A 202 21.23 -2.26 -2.55
CA GLY A 202 21.89 -1.02 -2.12
C GLY A 202 22.10 -0.95 -0.61
N ALA A 203 21.08 -1.36 0.15
CA ALA A 203 21.17 -1.46 1.60
C ALA A 203 22.19 -2.52 2.04
N TRP A 204 22.19 -3.68 1.39
CA TRP A 204 23.14 -4.77 1.64
C TRP A 204 24.57 -4.35 1.33
N PHE A 205 24.78 -3.69 0.19
CA PHE A 205 26.09 -3.15 -0.19
C PHE A 205 26.64 -2.20 0.89
N VAL A 206 25.83 -1.26 1.36
CA VAL A 206 26.26 -0.30 2.41
C VAL A 206 26.55 -1.01 3.73
N TRP A 207 25.75 -2.01 4.10
CA TRP A 207 26.04 -2.85 5.26
C TRP A 207 27.41 -3.53 5.15
N GLU A 208 27.65 -4.27 4.08
CA GLU A 208 28.90 -4.99 3.85
C GLU A 208 30.11 -4.07 3.76
N TRP A 209 29.95 -2.89 3.10
CA TRP A 209 30.98 -1.87 3.02
C TRP A 209 31.41 -1.33 4.39
N LEU A 210 30.45 -1.02 5.25
CA LEU A 210 30.73 -0.48 6.59
C LEU A 210 31.27 -1.54 7.55
N ASP A 211 30.86 -2.79 7.38
CA ASP A 211 31.33 -3.90 8.19
C ASP A 211 32.70 -4.39 7.72
N TYR A 212 33.00 -4.33 6.41
CA TYR A 212 34.32 -4.60 5.84
C TYR A 212 35.43 -3.77 6.50
N ARG A 213 35.17 -2.48 6.72
CA ARG A 213 36.12 -1.59 7.40
C ARG A 213 36.50 -2.06 8.81
N LYS A 214 35.77 -3.00 9.39
CA LYS A 214 36.02 -3.56 10.72
C LYS A 214 36.75 -4.91 10.70
N THR A 215 36.60 -5.69 9.65
CA THR A 215 36.95 -7.14 9.67
C THR A 215 37.89 -7.63 8.57
N GLU A 216 38.31 -6.81 7.62
CA GLU A 216 39.30 -7.06 6.56
C GLU A 216 39.08 -8.29 5.63
N SER A 217 37.95 -9.01 5.66
CA SER A 217 37.71 -10.17 4.77
C SER A 217 36.82 -9.78 3.58
N VAL A 218 37.33 -9.80 2.35
CA VAL A 218 36.68 -9.29 1.13
C VAL A 218 35.90 -10.35 0.37
N ASP A 219 36.51 -11.52 0.14
CA ASP A 219 36.04 -12.45 -0.90
C ASP A 219 34.62 -12.97 -0.72
N ASN A 220 34.28 -13.42 0.47
CA ASN A 220 32.94 -13.95 0.75
C ASN A 220 31.82 -12.88 0.63
N ARG A 221 32.12 -11.62 0.88
CA ARG A 221 31.18 -10.50 0.81
C ARG A 221 30.86 -10.11 -0.62
N VAL A 222 31.89 -10.07 -1.47
CA VAL A 222 31.73 -9.83 -2.90
C VAL A 222 30.83 -10.91 -3.52
N VAL A 223 31.12 -12.18 -3.23
CA VAL A 223 30.30 -13.30 -3.70
C VAL A 223 28.85 -13.18 -3.19
N SER A 224 28.65 -12.84 -1.91
CA SER A 224 27.32 -12.63 -1.33
C SER A 224 26.53 -11.55 -2.06
N LEU A 225 27.15 -10.39 -2.31
CA LEU A 225 26.54 -9.28 -3.03
C LEU A 225 26.23 -9.63 -4.49
N MET A 226 27.14 -10.36 -5.15
CA MET A 226 26.91 -10.86 -6.51
C MET A 226 25.69 -11.78 -6.56
N MET A 227 25.57 -12.71 -5.63
CA MET A 227 24.41 -13.62 -5.54
C MET A 227 23.10 -12.83 -5.36
N GLY A 228 23.08 -11.84 -4.45
CA GLY A 228 21.92 -10.98 -4.23
C GLY A 228 21.57 -10.13 -5.45
N THR A 229 22.58 -9.57 -6.11
CA THR A 229 22.41 -8.79 -7.34
C THR A 229 21.84 -9.64 -8.46
N MET A 230 22.38 -10.83 -8.69
CA MET A 230 21.85 -11.77 -9.69
C MET A 230 20.40 -12.17 -9.40
N ALA A 231 20.09 -12.46 -8.13
CA ALA A 231 18.73 -12.80 -7.72
C ALA A 231 17.74 -11.65 -7.98
N GLY A 232 18.11 -10.41 -7.62
CA GLY A 232 17.28 -9.22 -7.87
C GLY A 232 17.11 -8.90 -9.34
N LEU A 233 18.19 -8.94 -10.12
CA LEU A 233 18.15 -8.71 -11.57
C LEU A 233 17.33 -9.77 -12.29
N PHE A 234 17.45 -11.05 -11.87
CA PHE A 234 16.63 -12.12 -12.44
C PHE A 234 15.13 -11.90 -12.16
N ALA A 235 14.76 -11.46 -10.95
CA ALA A 235 13.38 -11.12 -10.63
C ALA A 235 12.85 -9.95 -11.47
N LEU A 236 13.66 -8.90 -11.66
CA LEU A 236 13.30 -7.77 -12.54
C LEU A 236 13.19 -8.19 -14.00
N TYR A 237 14.10 -9.03 -14.48
CA TYR A 237 14.05 -9.54 -15.85
C TYR A 237 12.79 -10.37 -16.09
N ALA A 238 12.43 -11.22 -15.14
CA ALA A 238 11.20 -12.00 -15.21
C ALA A 238 9.94 -11.10 -15.22
N ASP A 239 9.94 -10.03 -14.40
CA ASP A 239 8.85 -9.04 -14.39
C ASP A 239 8.75 -8.30 -15.73
N ALA A 240 9.85 -7.82 -16.27
CA ALA A 240 9.90 -7.16 -17.58
C ALA A 240 9.50 -8.10 -18.72
N GLY A 241 9.95 -9.36 -18.68
CA GLY A 241 9.60 -10.40 -19.66
C GLY A 241 8.11 -10.75 -19.65
N ASN A 242 7.43 -10.58 -18.50
CA ASN A 242 5.99 -10.75 -18.36
C ASN A 242 5.18 -9.50 -18.81
N GLY A 243 5.82 -8.51 -19.43
CA GLY A 243 5.13 -7.36 -20.01
C GLY A 243 4.87 -6.20 -19.07
N SER A 244 5.55 -6.12 -17.93
CA SER A 244 5.46 -4.96 -17.05
C SER A 244 5.98 -3.70 -17.76
N ASN A 245 5.16 -2.64 -17.77
CA ASN A 245 5.48 -1.35 -18.40
C ASN A 245 5.86 -0.27 -17.38
N HIS A 246 6.22 -0.64 -16.15
CA HIS A 246 6.53 0.31 -15.06
C HIS A 246 7.55 1.39 -15.46
N TRP A 247 8.57 1.01 -16.24
CA TRP A 247 9.61 1.94 -16.70
C TRP A 247 9.12 2.96 -17.73
N GLN A 248 8.06 2.62 -18.48
CA GLN A 248 7.46 3.55 -19.44
C GLN A 248 6.73 4.67 -18.71
N LEU A 249 6.10 4.36 -17.57
CA LEU A 249 5.41 5.34 -16.75
C LEU A 249 6.34 6.43 -16.19
N LEU A 250 7.63 6.13 -16.03
CA LEU A 250 8.62 7.09 -15.55
C LEU A 250 9.06 8.11 -16.62
N LYS A 251 8.73 7.91 -17.88
CA LYS A 251 9.14 8.82 -18.97
C LYS A 251 8.31 10.11 -19.04
N GLU A 252 7.16 10.15 -18.40
CA GLU A 252 6.20 11.25 -18.49
C GLU A 252 6.30 12.24 -17.32
N ILE A 253 7.38 12.17 -16.53
CA ILE A 253 7.52 12.95 -15.29
C ILE A 253 8.09 14.33 -15.60
N ASP A 254 7.43 15.36 -15.09
CA ASP A 254 7.92 16.73 -15.10
C ASP A 254 8.45 17.17 -13.71
N ALA A 255 9.19 18.28 -13.69
CA ALA A 255 9.76 18.83 -12.47
C ALA A 255 8.67 19.27 -11.46
N LYS A 256 7.50 19.71 -11.93
CA LYS A 256 6.37 20.12 -11.09
C LYS A 256 5.82 18.94 -10.30
N THR A 257 5.65 17.79 -10.96
CA THR A 257 5.24 16.52 -10.33
C THR A 257 6.25 16.09 -9.26
N ILE A 258 7.56 16.18 -9.54
CA ILE A 258 8.61 15.85 -8.56
C ILE A 258 8.50 16.71 -7.30
N VAL A 259 8.39 18.03 -7.46
CA VAL A 259 8.28 18.97 -6.33
C VAL A 259 6.99 18.74 -5.54
N HIS A 260 5.88 18.53 -6.23
CA HIS A 260 4.59 18.22 -5.61
C HIS A 260 4.67 16.93 -4.77
N ASN A 261 5.12 15.82 -5.38
CA ASN A 261 5.25 14.53 -4.71
C ASN A 261 6.18 14.60 -3.50
N PHE A 262 7.31 15.32 -3.63
CA PHE A 262 8.23 15.54 -2.51
C PHE A 262 7.52 16.19 -1.32
N GLY A 263 6.80 17.28 -1.55
CA GLY A 263 6.05 17.97 -0.50
C GLY A 263 4.99 17.08 0.15
N VAL A 264 4.20 16.38 -0.67
CA VAL A 264 3.14 15.49 -0.20
C VAL A 264 3.70 14.33 0.65
N TYR A 265 4.75 13.66 0.19
CA TYR A 265 5.33 12.53 0.95
C TYR A 265 6.07 12.98 2.21
N LEU A 266 6.69 14.17 2.22
CA LEU A 266 7.25 14.76 3.43
C LEU A 266 6.17 15.04 4.47
N GLU A 267 5.04 15.65 4.06
CA GLU A 267 3.90 15.94 4.92
C GLU A 267 3.29 14.63 5.45
N MET A 268 3.02 13.66 4.58
CA MET A 268 2.42 12.38 4.94
C MET A 268 3.26 11.61 5.95
N ALA A 269 4.57 11.46 5.70
CA ALA A 269 5.48 10.77 6.60
C ALA A 269 5.64 11.52 7.93
N GLY A 270 5.78 12.84 7.87
CA GLY A 270 5.96 13.69 9.05
C GLY A 270 4.72 13.81 9.92
N SER A 271 3.52 13.71 9.34
CA SER A 271 2.25 13.75 10.07
C SER A 271 1.79 12.37 10.57
N TYR A 272 2.43 11.30 10.13
CA TYR A 272 2.03 9.94 10.44
C TYR A 272 1.85 9.65 11.95
N PRO A 273 2.78 10.03 12.85
CA PRO A 273 2.64 9.71 14.28
C PRO A 273 1.41 10.35 14.96
N TYR A 274 0.84 11.39 14.35
CA TYR A 274 -0.29 12.16 14.90
C TYR A 274 -1.35 12.43 13.83
N TRP A 275 -1.62 11.45 12.97
CA TRP A 275 -2.48 11.55 11.78
C TRP A 275 -3.81 12.28 11.99
N HIS A 276 -4.58 11.94 13.05
CA HIS A 276 -5.85 12.61 13.32
C HIS A 276 -5.68 14.04 13.81
N LEU A 277 -4.68 14.27 14.66
CA LEU A 277 -4.32 15.62 15.08
C LEU A 277 -3.84 16.45 13.90
N ALA A 278 -3.09 15.84 12.98
CA ALA A 278 -2.63 16.49 11.75
C ALA A 278 -3.81 16.95 10.89
N THR A 279 -4.83 16.12 10.74
CA THR A 279 -6.06 16.49 10.01
C THR A 279 -6.75 17.69 10.65
N LEU A 280 -6.86 17.70 11.98
CA LEU A 280 -7.42 18.83 12.72
C LEU A 280 -6.54 20.08 12.61
N LEU A 281 -5.23 19.94 12.75
CA LEU A 281 -4.28 21.05 12.60
C LEU A 281 -4.28 21.64 11.19
N LYS A 282 -4.46 20.81 10.18
CA LYS A 282 -4.58 21.26 8.77
C LYS A 282 -5.80 22.15 8.58
N LEU A 283 -6.92 21.81 9.23
CA LEU A 283 -8.16 22.57 9.17
C LEU A 283 -8.11 23.87 9.99
N LEU A 284 -7.45 23.87 11.15
CA LEU A 284 -7.46 24.97 12.09
C LEU A 284 -6.22 25.89 11.99
N VAL A 285 -5.02 25.32 11.92
CA VAL A 285 -3.76 26.07 12.00
C VAL A 285 -2.67 25.40 11.16
N HIS A 286 -2.73 25.59 9.85
CA HIS A 286 -1.78 24.99 8.89
C HIS A 286 -0.28 25.18 9.23
N PRO A 287 0.21 26.33 9.74
CA PRO A 287 1.63 26.47 10.11
C PRO A 287 2.08 25.54 11.23
N LEU A 288 1.21 25.20 12.20
CA LEU A 288 1.56 24.26 13.27
C LEU A 288 1.75 22.83 12.76
N LEU A 289 1.03 22.45 11.71
CA LEU A 289 1.25 21.16 11.05
C LEU A 289 2.68 21.09 10.50
N TRP A 290 3.12 22.10 9.76
CA TRP A 290 4.47 22.11 9.19
C TRP A 290 5.57 22.18 10.26
N LEU A 291 5.34 22.86 11.38
CA LEU A 291 6.24 22.81 12.52
C LEU A 291 6.37 21.39 13.07
N ALA A 292 5.26 20.69 13.23
CA ALA A 292 5.26 19.31 13.71
C ALA A 292 5.94 18.35 12.70
N VAL A 293 5.71 18.52 11.40
CA VAL A 293 6.42 17.81 10.32
C VAL A 293 7.93 18.07 10.39
N LEU A 294 8.34 19.32 10.57
CA LEU A 294 9.76 19.68 10.72
C LEU A 294 10.38 19.01 11.95
N VAL A 295 9.72 19.07 13.10
CA VAL A 295 10.17 18.41 14.34
C VAL A 295 10.33 16.91 14.13
N PHE A 296 9.37 16.25 13.46
CA PHE A 296 9.49 14.85 13.11
C PHE A 296 10.78 14.56 12.32
N TRP A 297 11.03 15.31 11.23
CA TRP A 297 12.20 15.08 10.38
C TRP A 297 13.52 15.40 11.09
N VAL A 298 13.55 16.41 11.95
CA VAL A 298 14.73 16.70 12.80
C VAL A 298 15.01 15.50 13.70
N LEU A 299 13.98 14.91 14.33
CA LEU A 299 14.15 13.74 15.17
C LEU A 299 14.59 12.50 14.37
N VAL A 300 14.08 12.30 13.16
CA VAL A 300 14.53 11.23 12.25
C VAL A 300 16.03 11.38 11.96
N VAL A 301 16.49 12.59 11.61
CA VAL A 301 17.92 12.86 11.34
C VAL A 301 18.78 12.65 12.59
N LEU A 302 18.33 13.09 13.77
CA LEU A 302 19.05 12.87 15.02
C LEU A 302 19.16 11.39 15.38
N GLY A 303 18.09 10.61 15.15
CA GLY A 303 18.11 9.16 15.37
C GLY A 303 18.99 8.38 14.39
N PHE A 304 19.14 8.92 13.17
CA PHE A 304 20.04 8.37 12.16
C PHE A 304 21.52 8.55 12.50
N LYS A 305 21.91 9.64 13.14
CA LYS A 305 23.33 10.01 13.45
C LYS A 305 24.08 9.02 14.37
N THR A 306 23.44 8.01 14.92
CA THR A 306 24.12 7.00 15.73
C THR A 306 24.89 6.04 14.82
N HIS A 307 26.21 5.88 15.04
CA HIS A 307 27.13 5.11 14.20
C HIS A 307 26.87 3.57 14.28
N ASN A 308 25.92 3.09 13.47
CA ASN A 308 25.63 1.68 13.33
C ASN A 308 25.45 1.34 11.82
N SER A 309 26.14 0.30 11.33
CA SER A 309 26.06 -0.16 9.93
C SER A 309 24.62 -0.47 9.51
N GLU A 310 23.79 -1.01 10.42
CA GLU A 310 22.39 -1.31 10.17
C GLU A 310 21.57 -0.05 9.88
N LYS A 311 21.79 1.03 10.63
CA LYS A 311 21.08 2.29 10.42
C LYS A 311 21.44 2.94 9.09
N TRP A 312 22.71 2.85 8.67
CA TRP A 312 23.12 3.33 7.36
C TRP A 312 22.48 2.53 6.23
N ALA A 313 22.44 1.20 6.35
CA ALA A 313 21.76 0.33 5.38
C ALA A 313 20.26 0.65 5.30
N MET A 314 19.59 0.81 6.46
CA MET A 314 18.19 1.26 6.51
C MET A 314 18.00 2.64 5.87
N GLY A 315 18.89 3.60 6.17
CA GLY A 315 18.84 4.94 5.60
C GLY A 315 18.94 4.95 4.08
N VAL A 316 19.86 4.16 3.52
CA VAL A 316 19.99 4.01 2.06
C VAL A 316 18.73 3.38 1.46
N PHE A 317 18.18 2.35 2.07
CA PHE A 317 16.91 1.76 1.61
C PHE A 317 15.78 2.77 1.61
N VAL A 318 15.64 3.56 2.69
CA VAL A 318 14.64 4.62 2.80
C VAL A 318 14.85 5.68 1.72
N LEU A 319 16.08 6.16 1.52
CA LEU A 319 16.39 7.19 0.52
C LEU A 319 16.09 6.74 -0.91
N LEU A 320 16.48 5.51 -1.28
CA LEU A 320 16.24 4.96 -2.63
C LEU A 320 14.74 4.81 -2.91
N ASN A 321 13.97 4.28 -1.96
CA ASN A 321 12.51 4.16 -2.12
C ASN A 321 11.82 5.53 -2.12
N PHE A 322 12.22 6.43 -1.22
CA PHE A 322 11.66 7.78 -1.16
C PHE A 322 11.95 8.53 -2.47
N GLY A 323 13.18 8.40 -3.01
CA GLY A 323 13.55 8.93 -4.32
C GLY A 323 12.65 8.39 -5.44
N LEU A 324 12.39 7.07 -5.46
CA LEU A 324 11.45 6.49 -6.43
C LEU A 324 10.04 7.07 -6.29
N TYR A 325 9.53 7.23 -5.06
CA TYR A 325 8.18 7.74 -4.84
C TYR A 325 8.01 9.19 -5.26
N ILE A 326 9.05 10.01 -5.12
CA ILE A 326 9.09 11.39 -5.58
C ILE A 326 9.00 11.47 -7.11
N VAL A 327 9.70 10.57 -7.80
CA VAL A 327 9.69 10.50 -9.28
C VAL A 327 8.57 9.62 -9.84
N TRP A 328 7.61 9.16 -9.05
CA TRP A 328 6.47 8.41 -9.55
C TRP A 328 5.44 9.34 -10.18
N PRO A 329 4.79 8.97 -11.31
CA PRO A 329 3.90 9.87 -12.06
C PRO A 329 2.70 10.40 -11.27
N SER A 330 2.31 9.70 -10.20
CA SER A 330 1.16 10.08 -9.38
C SER A 330 1.38 9.77 -7.91
N VAL A 331 0.79 10.58 -7.03
CA VAL A 331 0.80 10.31 -5.58
C VAL A 331 -0.04 9.07 -5.30
N GLN A 332 0.59 8.03 -4.76
CA GLN A 332 -0.06 6.77 -4.38
C GLN A 332 -0.54 6.76 -2.92
N GLY A 333 -0.53 7.92 -2.29
CA GLY A 333 -0.94 8.08 -0.91
C GLY A 333 -0.03 7.36 0.10
N MET A 334 -0.60 7.05 1.26
CA MET A 334 0.13 6.45 2.38
C MET A 334 0.65 5.04 2.10
N ARG A 335 0.06 4.31 1.15
CA ARG A 335 0.44 2.92 0.84
C ARG A 335 1.91 2.78 0.41
N PHE A 336 2.47 3.73 -0.33
CA PHE A 336 3.90 3.71 -0.70
C PHE A 336 4.79 3.86 0.53
N LEU A 337 4.36 4.61 1.53
CA LEU A 337 5.12 4.81 2.76
C LEU A 337 5.11 3.59 3.70
N PHE A 338 4.15 2.66 3.59
CA PHE A 338 4.04 1.51 4.51
C PHE A 338 5.34 0.72 4.67
N THR A 339 6.11 0.59 3.60
CA THR A 339 7.41 -0.08 3.64
C THR A 339 8.48 0.73 4.36
N LEU A 340 8.39 2.06 4.35
CA LEU A 340 9.36 2.98 4.96
C LEU A 340 9.05 3.29 6.42
N LEU A 341 7.77 3.27 6.79
CA LEU A 341 7.33 3.66 8.13
C LEU A 341 8.02 2.92 9.27
N PRO A 342 8.25 1.58 9.21
CA PRO A 342 8.98 0.88 10.25
C PRO A 342 10.36 1.48 10.53
N PHE A 343 11.08 1.87 9.48
CA PHE A 343 12.42 2.47 9.58
C PHE A 343 12.37 3.91 10.05
N LEU A 344 11.46 4.71 9.51
CA LEU A 344 11.26 6.10 9.92
C LEU A 344 10.88 6.17 11.41
N MET A 345 10.04 5.25 11.91
CA MET A 345 9.68 5.20 13.33
C MET A 345 10.86 4.77 14.20
N VAL A 346 11.74 3.88 13.73
CA VAL A 346 12.99 3.55 14.43
C VAL A 346 13.89 4.77 14.55
N PHE A 347 14.07 5.55 13.48
CA PHE A 347 14.86 6.77 13.53
C PHE A 347 14.21 7.84 14.42
N PHE A 348 12.91 8.06 14.28
CA PHE A 348 12.15 9.01 15.08
C PHE A 348 12.27 8.72 16.59
N VAL A 349 12.01 7.48 17.00
CA VAL A 349 12.10 7.05 18.40
C VAL A 349 13.55 7.08 18.89
N GLY A 350 14.51 6.75 18.03
CA GLY A 350 15.94 6.91 18.29
C GLY A 350 16.31 8.37 18.58
N GLY A 351 15.80 9.30 17.76
CA GLY A 351 16.01 10.73 17.91
C GLY A 351 15.40 11.32 19.18
N LEU A 352 14.20 10.88 19.54
CA LEU A 352 13.59 11.22 20.83
C LEU A 352 14.53 10.83 22.00
N GLY A 353 15.13 9.64 21.95
CA GLY A 353 16.09 9.21 22.97
C GLY A 353 17.34 10.07 23.02
N VAL A 354 17.91 10.47 21.86
CA VAL A 354 19.08 11.34 21.78
C VAL A 354 18.77 12.75 22.26
N SER A 355 17.66 13.31 21.85
CA SER A 355 17.24 14.66 22.27
C SER A 355 17.01 14.72 23.77
N TRP A 356 16.44 13.66 24.34
CA TRP A 356 16.20 13.58 25.79
C TRP A 356 17.50 13.49 26.61
N THR A 357 18.50 12.75 26.12
CA THR A 357 19.75 12.56 26.87
C THR A 357 20.75 13.72 26.68
N ARG A 358 20.80 14.35 25.50
CA ARG A 358 21.78 15.40 25.16
C ARG A 358 21.26 16.83 25.39
N ALA A 359 20.04 17.09 24.94
CA ALA A 359 19.40 18.35 25.29
C ALA A 359 18.98 18.37 26.73
N GLY A 360 19.29 17.23 27.45
CA GLY A 360 18.77 16.90 28.74
C GLY A 360 17.97 18.05 29.22
N LEU A 361 16.67 18.06 29.13
CA LEU A 361 15.95 19.25 29.48
C LEU A 361 16.35 19.65 30.93
N PRO A 362 17.63 20.15 31.14
CA PRO A 362 18.07 20.62 32.44
C PRO A 362 17.10 21.67 32.92
N TRP A 363 16.45 22.32 31.94
CA TRP A 363 15.36 23.24 32.11
C TRP A 363 14.10 22.57 32.71
N LEU A 364 13.63 21.44 32.18
CA LEU A 364 12.48 20.71 32.74
C LEU A 364 12.78 20.15 34.14
N ASN A 365 14.00 19.70 34.37
CA ASN A 365 14.42 19.24 35.68
C ASN A 365 14.53 20.37 36.72
N ARG A 366 14.73 21.63 36.27
CA ARG A 366 14.76 22.83 37.13
C ARG A 366 13.38 23.38 37.46
N GLN A 367 12.33 22.98 36.72
CA GLN A 367 10.96 23.47 36.96
C GLN A 367 10.33 22.72 38.13
N SER A 368 10.21 23.41 39.28
CA SER A 368 9.63 22.84 40.52
C SER A 368 8.13 22.52 40.37
N TRP A 369 7.42 23.16 39.44
CA TRP A 369 5.99 22.94 39.21
C TRP A 369 5.68 21.69 38.39
N ILE A 370 6.68 21.06 37.73
CA ILE A 370 6.49 19.81 37.00
C ILE A 370 6.72 18.65 37.95
N PRO A 371 5.72 17.77 38.19
CA PRO A 371 5.88 16.58 39.01
C PRO A 371 7.05 15.70 38.54
N GLU A 372 7.82 15.15 39.45
CA GLU A 372 9.01 14.32 39.12
C GLU A 372 8.66 13.13 38.22
N GLY A 373 7.47 12.54 38.37
CA GLY A 373 6.98 11.47 37.51
C GLY A 373 6.82 11.91 36.05
N MET A 374 6.46 13.18 35.77
CA MET A 374 6.32 13.75 34.43
C MET A 374 7.67 14.07 33.77
N LYS A 375 8.74 14.19 34.56
CA LYS A 375 10.11 14.47 34.05
C LYS A 375 10.76 13.20 33.47
N SER A 376 10.14 12.03 33.63
CA SER A 376 10.73 10.78 33.16
C SER A 376 10.41 10.51 31.69
N VAL A 377 11.41 10.01 30.94
CA VAL A 377 11.23 9.53 29.53
C VAL A 377 10.09 8.49 29.46
N LYS A 378 9.91 7.69 30.50
CA LYS A 378 8.85 6.68 30.60
C LYS A 378 7.45 7.30 30.55
N PHE A 379 7.26 8.45 31.20
CA PHE A 379 5.98 9.16 31.18
C PHE A 379 5.66 9.70 29.78
N VAL A 380 6.64 10.36 29.11
CA VAL A 380 6.44 10.89 27.75
C VAL A 380 6.17 9.78 26.74
N VAL A 381 6.92 8.69 26.82
CA VAL A 381 6.70 7.49 25.99
C VAL A 381 5.32 6.88 26.27
N GLY A 382 4.94 6.77 27.54
CA GLY A 382 3.62 6.27 27.94
C GLY A 382 2.48 7.15 27.43
N LEU A 383 2.63 8.48 27.53
CA LEU A 383 1.64 9.42 27.02
C LEU A 383 1.54 9.35 25.49
N ALA A 384 2.67 9.34 24.77
CA ALA A 384 2.69 9.20 23.32
C ALA A 384 2.02 7.89 22.86
N ALA A 385 2.34 6.77 23.54
CA ALA A 385 1.70 5.49 23.28
C ALA A 385 0.19 5.52 23.57
N ALA A 386 -0.24 6.15 24.65
CA ALA A 386 -1.66 6.29 24.99
C ALA A 386 -2.41 7.11 23.94
N VAL A 387 -1.82 8.20 23.45
CA VAL A 387 -2.41 9.03 22.36
C VAL A 387 -2.59 8.17 21.10
N VAL A 388 -1.56 7.42 20.68
CA VAL A 388 -1.64 6.54 19.51
C VAL A 388 -2.67 5.43 19.68
N LEU A 389 -2.74 4.82 20.88
CA LEU A 389 -3.74 3.80 21.18
C LEU A 389 -5.17 4.36 21.12
N VAL A 390 -5.40 5.54 21.70
CA VAL A 390 -6.70 6.22 21.64
C VAL A 390 -7.07 6.55 20.20
N GLN A 391 -6.15 7.15 19.44
CA GLN A 391 -6.37 7.47 18.03
C GLN A 391 -6.72 6.21 17.22
N GLY A 392 -5.93 5.15 17.33
CA GLY A 392 -6.17 3.90 16.63
C GLY A 392 -7.53 3.29 16.97
N THR A 393 -7.87 3.25 18.28
CA THR A 393 -9.17 2.71 18.72
C THR A 393 -10.35 3.55 18.22
N MET A 394 -10.28 4.87 18.33
CA MET A 394 -11.34 5.75 17.82
C MET A 394 -11.54 5.56 16.31
N THR A 395 -10.45 5.43 15.57
CA THR A 395 -10.51 5.22 14.12
C THR A 395 -11.08 3.86 13.77
N SER A 396 -10.71 2.79 14.47
CA SER A 396 -11.28 1.47 14.26
C SER A 396 -12.80 1.49 14.43
N VAL A 397 -13.28 2.06 15.56
CA VAL A 397 -14.71 2.19 15.82
C VAL A 397 -15.41 3.04 14.75
N PHE A 398 -14.72 4.03 14.19
CA PHE A 398 -15.26 4.86 13.12
C PHE A 398 -15.29 4.09 11.79
N TYR A 399 -14.21 3.41 11.43
CA TYR A 399 -14.14 2.64 10.17
C TYR A 399 -15.07 1.44 10.14
N THR A 400 -15.30 0.74 11.26
CA THR A 400 -16.29 -0.36 11.31
C THR A 400 -17.72 0.09 11.03
N ARG A 401 -17.99 1.39 11.03
CA ARG A 401 -19.31 1.97 10.71
C ARG A 401 -19.41 2.48 9.27
N LEU A 402 -18.30 2.55 8.54
CA LEU A 402 -18.31 2.93 7.14
C LEU A 402 -18.51 1.67 6.30
N ASP A 403 -19.48 1.70 5.42
CA ASP A 403 -19.62 0.64 4.40
C ASP A 403 -18.47 0.79 3.41
N THR A 404 -17.46 -0.06 3.57
CA THR A 404 -16.28 -0.07 2.71
C THR A 404 -16.44 -1.02 1.52
N ASN A 405 -17.54 -1.76 1.45
CA ASN A 405 -17.84 -2.71 0.37
C ASN A 405 -18.36 -2.03 -0.90
N GLN A 406 -17.59 -1.12 -1.45
CA GLN A 406 -18.00 -0.39 -2.65
C GLN A 406 -17.94 -1.27 -3.91
N ALA A 407 -16.92 -2.12 -4.03
CA ALA A 407 -16.66 -2.95 -5.21
C ALA A 407 -17.68 -4.09 -5.38
N PHE A 408 -18.38 -4.48 -4.31
CA PHE A 408 -19.35 -5.57 -4.30
C PHE A 408 -20.66 -5.19 -3.58
N SER A 409 -20.98 -3.89 -3.52
CA SER A 409 -22.27 -3.42 -3.01
C SER A 409 -23.41 -3.96 -3.86
N LYS A 410 -24.62 -4.02 -3.31
CA LYS A 410 -25.80 -4.50 -4.05
C LYS A 410 -26.03 -3.75 -5.36
N ASP A 411 -25.73 -2.46 -5.37
CA ASP A 411 -25.97 -1.62 -6.55
C ASP A 411 -25.02 -1.99 -7.69
N ILE A 412 -23.72 -2.19 -7.43
CA ILE A 412 -22.79 -2.59 -8.47
C ILE A 412 -22.98 -4.06 -8.84
N GLN A 413 -23.38 -4.93 -7.90
CA GLN A 413 -23.72 -6.32 -8.20
C GLN A 413 -24.84 -6.40 -9.23
N GLY A 414 -25.88 -5.56 -9.13
CA GLY A 414 -26.91 -5.48 -10.16
C GLY A 414 -26.38 -5.08 -11.55
N VAL A 415 -25.31 -4.26 -11.61
CA VAL A 415 -24.62 -3.95 -12.87
C VAL A 415 -23.88 -5.16 -13.41
N TYR A 416 -23.16 -5.90 -12.56
CA TYR A 416 -22.46 -7.14 -12.96
C TYR A 416 -23.46 -8.18 -13.49
N ASP A 417 -24.59 -8.38 -12.79
CA ASP A 417 -25.65 -9.31 -13.21
C ASP A 417 -26.27 -8.90 -14.57
N PHE A 418 -26.47 -7.58 -14.77
CA PHE A 418 -26.93 -7.06 -16.06
C PHE A 418 -25.90 -7.32 -17.16
N VAL A 419 -24.61 -7.06 -16.89
CA VAL A 419 -23.53 -7.27 -17.87
C VAL A 419 -23.40 -8.73 -18.23
N ASP A 420 -23.39 -9.62 -17.25
CA ASP A 420 -23.28 -11.07 -17.46
C ASP A 420 -24.47 -11.66 -18.23
N GLY A 421 -25.66 -11.14 -17.99
CA GLY A 421 -26.90 -11.64 -18.60
C GLY A 421 -27.30 -11.02 -19.93
N GLN A 422 -26.85 -9.77 -20.23
CA GLN A 422 -27.40 -8.99 -21.35
C GLN A 422 -26.32 -8.48 -22.31
N VAL A 423 -25.06 -8.39 -21.90
CA VAL A 423 -23.99 -7.90 -22.76
C VAL A 423 -23.36 -9.08 -23.51
N PRO A 424 -23.22 -9.01 -24.85
CA PRO A 424 -22.53 -10.05 -25.62
C PRO A 424 -21.09 -10.24 -25.15
N ILE A 425 -20.54 -11.46 -25.34
CA ILE A 425 -19.19 -11.83 -24.89
C ILE A 425 -18.07 -11.00 -25.53
N ASP A 426 -18.33 -10.41 -26.68
CA ASP A 426 -17.47 -9.50 -27.42
C ASP A 426 -17.80 -8.03 -27.16
N GLY A 427 -18.76 -7.75 -26.27
CA GLY A 427 -19.18 -6.41 -25.92
C GLY A 427 -18.12 -5.64 -25.15
N ARG A 428 -17.95 -4.37 -25.48
CA ARG A 428 -16.98 -3.44 -24.89
C ARG A 428 -17.65 -2.49 -23.92
N ILE A 429 -17.10 -2.39 -22.72
CA ILE A 429 -17.66 -1.58 -21.64
C ILE A 429 -16.71 -0.44 -21.26
N SER A 430 -17.27 0.74 -20.99
CA SER A 430 -16.52 1.80 -20.31
C SER A 430 -16.97 1.92 -18.86
N PHE A 431 -16.02 1.81 -17.93
CA PHE A 431 -16.24 1.94 -16.49
C PHE A 431 -15.03 2.60 -15.81
N HIS A 432 -15.25 3.32 -14.72
CA HIS A 432 -14.18 4.04 -14.01
C HIS A 432 -13.17 3.12 -13.31
N LYS A 433 -13.51 1.84 -13.11
CA LYS A 433 -12.64 0.78 -12.56
C LYS A 433 -12.57 -0.41 -13.54
N PRO A 434 -11.81 -0.25 -14.63
CA PRO A 434 -11.84 -1.21 -15.73
C PRO A 434 -11.35 -2.60 -15.36
N ARG A 435 -10.31 -2.71 -14.53
CA ARG A 435 -9.77 -4.01 -14.10
C ARG A 435 -10.75 -4.81 -13.25
N LEU A 436 -11.49 -4.11 -12.38
CA LEU A 436 -12.50 -4.76 -11.54
C LEU A 436 -13.65 -5.30 -12.40
N MET A 437 -14.16 -4.48 -13.31
CA MET A 437 -15.23 -4.90 -14.22
C MET A 437 -14.77 -6.08 -15.08
N CYS A 438 -13.59 -6.00 -15.69
CA CYS A 438 -13.00 -7.08 -16.48
C CYS A 438 -12.80 -8.37 -15.64
N TYR A 439 -12.33 -8.26 -14.40
CA TYR A 439 -12.15 -9.42 -13.51
C TYR A 439 -13.47 -10.12 -13.19
N VAL A 440 -14.53 -9.34 -12.94
CA VAL A 440 -15.83 -9.91 -12.52
C VAL A 440 -16.62 -10.45 -13.71
N THR A 441 -16.59 -9.75 -14.86
CA THR A 441 -17.46 -10.08 -16.02
C THR A 441 -16.72 -10.79 -17.14
N GLY A 442 -15.39 -10.79 -17.14
CA GLY A 442 -14.57 -11.33 -18.24
C GLY A 442 -14.55 -10.47 -19.51
N LEU A 443 -15.27 -9.34 -19.55
CA LEU A 443 -15.40 -8.51 -20.73
C LEU A 443 -14.30 -7.45 -20.83
N GLU A 444 -13.96 -7.06 -22.05
CA GLU A 444 -13.05 -5.94 -22.30
C GLU A 444 -13.61 -4.64 -21.72
N THR A 445 -12.89 -4.05 -20.80
CA THR A 445 -13.35 -2.85 -20.11
C THR A 445 -12.31 -1.73 -20.20
N TYR A 446 -12.77 -0.54 -20.52
CA TYR A 446 -11.97 0.65 -20.81
C TYR A 446 -12.30 1.77 -19.82
N LYS A 447 -11.33 2.63 -19.55
CA LYS A 447 -11.53 3.86 -18.80
C LYS A 447 -11.50 5.04 -19.76
N ILE A 448 -12.65 5.66 -20.01
CA ILE A 448 -12.71 6.92 -20.74
C ILE A 448 -12.76 8.06 -19.72
N ALA A 449 -11.75 8.93 -19.76
CA ALA A 449 -11.66 10.08 -18.86
C ALA A 449 -12.69 11.13 -19.29
N THR A 450 -13.75 11.19 -18.54
CA THR A 450 -14.78 12.21 -18.67
C THR A 450 -14.66 13.19 -17.51
N ASP A 451 -15.20 14.39 -17.64
CA ASP A 451 -15.36 15.29 -16.51
C ASP A 451 -16.16 14.67 -15.35
N TYR A 452 -16.84 13.54 -15.58
CA TYR A 452 -17.54 12.75 -14.58
C TYR A 452 -16.61 11.97 -13.65
N GLY A 453 -15.34 11.77 -14.02
CA GLY A 453 -14.37 10.98 -13.24
C GLY A 453 -13.52 11.76 -12.23
N LYS A 454 -13.75 13.05 -12.04
CA LYS A 454 -12.88 13.91 -11.20
C LYS A 454 -12.94 13.68 -9.69
N GLU A 455 -13.59 12.63 -9.21
CA GLU A 455 -13.79 12.41 -7.77
C GLU A 455 -13.13 11.17 -7.19
N THR A 456 -11.95 10.83 -7.62
CA THR A 456 -11.11 10.00 -6.77
C THR A 456 -10.31 10.92 -5.85
N VAL A 457 -10.70 10.91 -4.59
CA VAL A 457 -10.06 11.60 -3.48
C VAL A 457 -8.52 11.53 -3.59
N GLY A 458 -7.88 12.69 -3.79
CA GLY A 458 -6.42 12.84 -3.71
C GLY A 458 -5.63 12.88 -5.02
N MET A 459 -6.27 12.86 -6.19
CA MET A 459 -5.57 13.18 -7.45
C MET A 459 -5.76 14.66 -7.78
N ASP A 460 -4.62 15.33 -7.94
CA ASP A 460 -4.55 16.76 -8.26
C ASP A 460 -5.38 17.08 -9.53
N GLU A 461 -6.28 18.04 -9.45
CA GLU A 461 -7.15 18.48 -10.54
C GLU A 461 -6.39 18.97 -11.79
N SER A 462 -5.07 19.16 -11.69
CA SER A 462 -4.23 19.74 -12.73
C SER A 462 -3.83 18.77 -13.85
N VAL A 463 -4.04 17.45 -13.71
CA VAL A 463 -3.48 16.44 -14.65
C VAL A 463 -4.52 15.87 -15.63
N SER A 464 -5.81 16.06 -15.41
CA SER A 464 -6.83 15.55 -16.33
C SER A 464 -7.81 16.63 -16.75
N GLY A 465 -7.57 17.29 -17.86
CA GLY A 465 -8.63 17.96 -18.61
C GLY A 465 -9.62 16.88 -19.07
N GLY A 466 -10.61 16.57 -18.23
CA GLY A 466 -11.66 15.63 -18.58
C GLY A 466 -12.39 16.11 -19.84
N LEU A 467 -12.76 15.18 -20.71
CA LEU A 467 -13.50 15.49 -21.92
C LEU A 467 -14.93 15.97 -21.54
N GLY A 468 -15.39 17.04 -22.14
CA GLY A 468 -16.81 17.41 -22.08
C GLY A 468 -17.69 16.27 -22.61
N LEU A 469 -18.96 16.23 -22.19
CA LEU A 469 -19.91 15.13 -22.46
C LEU A 469 -19.94 14.69 -23.93
N ASN A 470 -20.07 15.63 -24.87
CA ASN A 470 -20.12 15.32 -26.29
C ASN A 470 -18.81 14.75 -26.84
N ALA A 471 -17.68 15.24 -26.34
CA ALA A 471 -16.37 14.71 -26.71
C ALA A 471 -16.15 13.30 -26.16
N ALA A 472 -16.64 13.03 -24.94
CA ALA A 472 -16.64 11.71 -24.33
C ALA A 472 -17.48 10.71 -25.11
N ILE A 473 -18.72 11.07 -25.49
CA ILE A 473 -19.58 10.20 -26.33
C ILE A 473 -18.93 9.94 -27.69
N LYS A 474 -18.35 10.96 -28.33
CA LYS A 474 -17.63 10.79 -29.59
C LYS A 474 -16.46 9.82 -29.45
N LYS A 475 -15.72 9.90 -28.35
CA LYS A 475 -14.60 9.01 -28.06
C LYS A 475 -15.06 7.57 -27.76
N LEU A 476 -16.12 7.40 -26.96
CA LEU A 476 -16.73 6.10 -26.73
C LEU A 476 -17.08 5.40 -28.04
N ARG A 477 -17.74 6.12 -28.96
CA ARG A 477 -18.08 5.60 -30.30
C ARG A 477 -16.85 5.31 -31.17
N ALA A 478 -15.84 6.17 -31.12
CA ALA A 478 -14.59 5.96 -31.88
C ALA A 478 -13.83 4.72 -31.40
N ASN A 479 -13.90 4.40 -30.11
CA ASN A 479 -13.29 3.21 -29.52
C ASN A 479 -14.24 1.98 -29.55
N GLN A 480 -15.36 2.08 -30.26
CA GLN A 480 -16.34 0.99 -30.40
C GLN A 480 -16.83 0.47 -29.03
N ILE A 481 -17.02 1.36 -28.06
CA ILE A 481 -17.60 1.01 -26.78
C ILE A 481 -19.11 0.84 -26.93
N ASP A 482 -19.64 -0.28 -26.50
CA ASP A 482 -21.07 -0.60 -26.60
C ASP A 482 -21.87 -0.05 -25.42
N TYR A 483 -21.28 -0.11 -24.21
CA TYR A 483 -21.95 0.28 -22.97
C TYR A 483 -21.10 1.21 -22.13
N TRP A 484 -21.76 2.20 -21.53
CA TRP A 484 -21.13 3.16 -20.62
C TRP A 484 -21.79 3.12 -19.25
N VAL A 485 -21.05 2.69 -18.24
CA VAL A 485 -21.51 2.58 -16.85
C VAL A 485 -21.08 3.81 -16.06
N LEU A 486 -22.04 4.53 -15.49
CA LEU A 486 -21.83 5.70 -14.65
C LEU A 486 -22.51 5.53 -13.30
N SER A 487 -21.90 6.03 -12.24
CA SER A 487 -22.56 6.13 -10.94
C SER A 487 -23.54 7.32 -10.93
N LYS A 488 -24.64 7.19 -10.18
CA LYS A 488 -25.61 8.30 -10.02
C LYS A 488 -24.97 9.50 -9.32
N GLU A 489 -23.98 9.28 -8.47
CA GLU A 489 -23.22 10.36 -7.85
C GLU A 489 -22.46 11.18 -8.90
N GLN A 490 -21.84 10.52 -9.89
CA GLN A 490 -21.22 11.19 -11.02
C GLN A 490 -22.23 12.00 -11.84
N LEU A 491 -23.44 11.46 -12.05
CA LEU A 491 -24.50 12.10 -12.82
C LEU A 491 -25.18 13.26 -12.08
N ALA A 492 -25.26 13.22 -10.74
CA ALA A 492 -25.94 14.25 -9.94
C ALA A 492 -25.30 15.64 -10.08
N ARG A 493 -24.05 15.70 -10.47
CA ARG A 493 -23.26 16.94 -10.53
C ARG A 493 -23.08 17.48 -11.94
N LYS A 494 -23.65 16.82 -12.98
CA LYS A 494 -23.37 17.13 -14.37
C LYS A 494 -24.54 16.87 -15.29
N GLU A 495 -24.40 17.33 -16.54
CA GLU A 495 -25.37 17.12 -17.60
C GLU A 495 -25.52 15.62 -17.93
N LYS A 496 -26.76 15.13 -18.02
CA LYS A 496 -27.00 13.71 -18.30
C LYS A 496 -26.72 13.40 -19.77
N PRO A 497 -26.11 12.23 -20.07
CA PRO A 497 -25.93 11.79 -21.46
C PRO A 497 -27.27 11.66 -22.18
N SER A 498 -27.32 12.12 -23.44
CA SER A 498 -28.46 11.90 -24.34
C SER A 498 -28.37 10.53 -25.04
N LEU A 499 -28.05 9.49 -24.27
CA LEU A 499 -27.93 8.10 -24.72
C LEU A 499 -29.09 7.26 -24.15
N PRO A 500 -29.50 6.19 -24.83
CA PRO A 500 -30.50 5.26 -24.30
C PRO A 500 -30.03 4.62 -23.00
N ILE A 501 -30.89 4.62 -21.99
CA ILE A 501 -30.67 3.90 -20.73
C ILE A 501 -31.15 2.46 -20.92
N VAL A 502 -30.27 1.48 -20.71
CA VAL A 502 -30.58 0.05 -20.83
C VAL A 502 -30.68 -0.63 -19.46
N PHE A 503 -30.07 -0.06 -18.44
CA PHE A 503 -30.19 -0.51 -17.05
C PHE A 503 -30.06 0.66 -16.09
N GLU A 504 -30.85 0.64 -15.01
CA GLU A 504 -30.78 1.63 -13.94
C GLU A 504 -31.16 1.02 -12.59
N ASN A 505 -30.36 1.30 -11.56
CA ASN A 505 -30.67 1.00 -10.16
C ASN A 505 -30.37 2.22 -9.26
N LYS A 506 -30.33 2.03 -7.92
CA LYS A 506 -30.11 3.14 -6.97
C LYS A 506 -28.75 3.81 -7.12
N GLY A 507 -27.69 3.06 -7.46
CA GLY A 507 -26.29 3.52 -7.50
C GLY A 507 -25.79 3.84 -8.91
N PHE A 508 -26.30 3.18 -9.95
CA PHE A 508 -25.72 3.20 -11.29
C PHE A 508 -26.74 3.33 -12.41
N VAL A 509 -26.23 3.82 -13.54
CA VAL A 509 -26.95 3.87 -14.82
C VAL A 509 -26.03 3.30 -15.90
N VAL A 510 -26.54 2.41 -16.76
CA VAL A 510 -25.88 1.89 -17.95
C VAL A 510 -26.52 2.48 -19.17
N TYR A 511 -25.70 3.10 -20.01
CA TYR A 511 -26.11 3.68 -21.28
C TYR A 511 -25.66 2.81 -22.44
N ALA A 512 -26.50 2.60 -23.45
CA ALA A 512 -26.09 2.07 -24.75
C ALA A 512 -25.44 3.17 -25.59
N VAL A 513 -24.25 2.93 -26.11
CA VAL A 513 -23.46 3.88 -26.91
C VAL A 513 -23.57 3.58 -28.40
N ALA A 514 -23.68 2.31 -28.78
CA ALA A 514 -23.84 1.87 -30.16
C ALA A 514 -25.23 2.18 -30.70
N GLU A 515 -25.32 2.74 -31.93
CA GLU A 515 -26.59 3.18 -32.54
C GLU A 515 -27.48 2.02 -33.00
N ASN A 516 -26.94 0.80 -33.14
CA ASN A 516 -27.64 -0.32 -33.78
C ASN A 516 -28.31 -1.30 -32.81
N GLN A 517 -28.45 -0.96 -31.52
CA GLN A 517 -29.13 -1.84 -30.55
C GLN A 517 -30.65 -1.63 -30.46
N GLY A 518 -31.32 -1.51 -31.60
CA GLY A 518 -32.76 -1.25 -31.73
C GLY A 518 -33.72 -2.31 -31.17
N SER A 519 -33.25 -3.33 -30.45
CA SER A 519 -34.09 -4.40 -29.89
C SER A 519 -34.05 -4.51 -28.35
N LEU A 520 -33.23 -3.73 -27.65
CA LEU A 520 -33.10 -3.77 -26.18
C LEU A 520 -33.88 -2.62 -25.48
N THR A 521 -35.00 -2.18 -26.08
CA THR A 521 -35.76 -0.99 -25.60
C THR A 521 -36.58 -1.19 -24.33
N ASP A 522 -36.64 -2.37 -23.75
CA ASP A 522 -37.25 -2.57 -22.44
C ASP A 522 -36.21 -2.32 -21.33
N SER A 523 -36.10 -1.06 -20.91
CA SER A 523 -35.24 -0.68 -19.79
C SER A 523 -35.62 -1.50 -18.54
N VAL A 524 -34.70 -2.33 -18.07
CA VAL A 524 -34.87 -3.07 -16.82
C VAL A 524 -34.65 -2.11 -15.65
N LYS A 525 -35.74 -1.64 -15.02
CA LYS A 525 -35.67 -0.95 -13.73
C LYS A 525 -35.72 -1.99 -12.63
N VAL A 526 -34.70 -2.01 -11.80
CA VAL A 526 -34.66 -2.83 -10.57
C VAL A 526 -34.81 -1.86 -9.39
N ASP A 527 -35.90 -2.00 -8.64
CA ASP A 527 -36.22 -1.20 -7.45
C ASP A 527 -35.29 -1.46 -6.24
#